data_9027ff55941d741bb0e02d9af86a5da2
#
_entry.id   9027ff55941d741bb0e02d9af86a5da2
#
_cell.length_a   1.000
_cell.length_b   1.000
_cell.length_c   1.000
_cell.angle_alpha   90.00
_cell.angle_beta   90.00
_cell.angle_gamma   90.00
#
_symmetry.space_group_name_H-M   'P 1'
#
loop_
_entity.id
_entity.type
_entity.pdbx_description
1 polymer ?
#
loop_
_entity_poly.entity_id
_entity_poly.type
_entity_poly.pdbx_seq_one_letter_code
_entity_poly.pdbx_strand_id
1 'polypeptide(L)'
;MNALLSPQPPHLHHHHDPSRLSPSRSGSPFHNNMSSARKRKADEDGEEMSVSPRSSPAFASRQLARPSKKVRASEVIGRPLTLPRLLETLDPTQLRTVLERICERHPDIGHEVVTGAPRPSVAAAHGVLKEYEDKYKAAIPYGESSSDYTYYRVKSPLTALIDALLDFTPQYLPPIEPQHTISLQYLDGATEIIHNLPDWEPQQYRHHKESAYDEISKAWALVINEAAKRGGGLNLHSGGWDQKLAKHNERSGGRMSAAINAMSNSVGWMAHNGGSSSGPSNSASDPNSILNQLISGAYSSPVRVGPW
;
A
#
# COMPACT_ATOMS: atom_id res chain seq x y z
N MET A 1 -11.70 59.76 -27.32
CA MET A 1 -12.59 58.95 -28.13
C MET A 1 -11.78 57.82 -28.72
N ASN A 2 -11.83 56.63 -28.14
CA ASN A 2 -11.50 55.35 -28.78
C ASN A 2 -12.07 54.27 -27.90
N ALA A 3 -13.18 53.67 -28.39
CA ALA A 3 -13.83 52.56 -27.78
C ALA A 3 -13.10 51.26 -28.19
N LEU A 4 -12.64 50.49 -27.22
CA LEU A 4 -12.08 49.15 -27.42
C LEU A 4 -13.22 48.14 -27.27
N LEU A 5 -13.51 47.49 -28.37
CA LEU A 5 -14.40 46.35 -28.47
C LEU A 5 -13.80 45.10 -27.82
N SER A 6 -14.54 44.49 -26.89
CA SER A 6 -14.25 43.17 -26.35
C SER A 6 -14.74 42.10 -27.33
N PRO A 7 -13.97 41.01 -27.56
CA PRO A 7 -14.43 39.86 -28.34
C PRO A 7 -15.31 38.91 -27.48
N GLN A 8 -16.49 38.56 -28.03
CA GLN A 8 -17.39 37.55 -27.48
C GLN A 8 -16.87 36.12 -27.75
N PRO A 9 -17.11 35.15 -26.84
CA PRO A 9 -16.80 33.75 -27.09
C PRO A 9 -17.86 33.07 -28.01
N PRO A 10 -17.48 32.04 -28.77
CA PRO A 10 -18.35 31.36 -29.71
C PRO A 10 -19.36 30.45 -29.02
N HIS A 11 -20.60 30.50 -29.50
CA HIS A 11 -21.69 29.62 -29.11
C HIS A 11 -21.45 28.19 -29.65
N LEU A 12 -21.45 27.20 -28.76
CA LEU A 12 -21.46 25.78 -29.08
C LEU A 12 -22.91 25.34 -29.33
N HIS A 13 -23.19 24.92 -30.56
CA HIS A 13 -24.43 24.30 -30.96
C HIS A 13 -24.57 22.91 -30.34
N HIS A 14 -25.67 22.70 -29.60
CA HIS A 14 -26.17 21.39 -29.23
C HIS A 14 -26.75 20.68 -30.49
N HIS A 15 -26.11 19.59 -30.89
CA HIS A 15 -26.72 18.57 -31.72
C HIS A 15 -27.40 17.52 -30.85
N HIS A 16 -28.72 17.49 -30.90
CA HIS A 16 -29.53 16.34 -30.48
C HIS A 16 -29.46 15.28 -31.56
N ASP A 17 -29.10 14.07 -31.21
CA ASP A 17 -29.36 12.90 -32.04
C ASP A 17 -30.01 11.80 -31.18
N PRO A 18 -31.26 11.38 -31.51
CA PRO A 18 -31.94 10.31 -30.78
C PRO A 18 -31.91 9.01 -31.59
N SER A 19 -31.02 8.10 -31.26
CA SER A 19 -31.07 6.71 -31.74
C SER A 19 -30.95 5.74 -30.57
N ARG A 20 -32.03 5.43 -30.05
CA ARG A 20 -32.72 4.17 -29.79
C ARG A 20 -31.99 2.93 -30.32
N LEU A 21 -31.42 2.15 -29.44
CA LEU A 21 -31.34 0.68 -29.58
C LEU A 21 -31.23 0.01 -28.20
N SER A 22 -32.17 -0.90 -27.96
CA SER A 22 -32.34 -1.68 -26.74
C SER A 22 -31.29 -2.78 -26.56
N PRO A 23 -31.03 -3.23 -25.32
CA PRO A 23 -30.02 -4.24 -25.05
C PRO A 23 -30.57 -5.66 -25.25
N SER A 24 -29.80 -6.45 -25.95
CA SER A 24 -29.98 -7.90 -26.04
C SER A 24 -29.54 -8.60 -24.75
N ARG A 25 -30.47 -9.37 -24.27
CA ARG A 25 -30.40 -10.31 -23.16
C ARG A 25 -29.43 -11.46 -23.51
N SER A 26 -28.36 -11.62 -22.77
CA SER A 26 -27.62 -12.89 -22.74
C SER A 26 -27.72 -13.50 -21.34
N GLY A 27 -28.37 -14.65 -21.27
CA GLY A 27 -28.59 -15.41 -20.06
C GLY A 27 -27.36 -16.20 -19.65
N SER A 28 -27.11 -16.20 -18.35
CA SER A 28 -26.22 -17.16 -17.70
C SER A 28 -27.04 -18.27 -17.06
N PRO A 29 -26.66 -19.54 -17.20
CA PRO A 29 -27.35 -20.63 -16.53
C PRO A 29 -26.80 -20.81 -15.11
N PHE A 30 -27.61 -20.45 -14.13
CA PHE A 30 -27.38 -20.89 -12.77
C PHE A 30 -27.96 -22.29 -12.58
N HIS A 31 -27.13 -23.23 -12.22
CA HIS A 31 -27.52 -24.56 -11.75
C HIS A 31 -28.27 -24.41 -10.41
N ASN A 32 -29.55 -24.66 -10.49
CA ASN A 32 -30.42 -24.81 -9.33
C ASN A 32 -30.34 -26.29 -8.85
N ASN A 33 -29.74 -26.49 -7.70
CA ASN A 33 -29.78 -27.77 -7.02
C ASN A 33 -31.04 -27.80 -6.14
N MET A 34 -32.12 -28.29 -6.71
CA MET A 34 -33.38 -28.56 -6.00
C MET A 34 -33.27 -29.83 -5.21
N SER A 35 -33.18 -29.75 -3.90
CA SER A 35 -33.49 -30.85 -3.01
C SER A 35 -35.01 -31.05 -2.95
N SER A 36 -35.45 -32.16 -3.51
CA SER A 36 -36.83 -32.61 -3.56
C SER A 36 -37.37 -32.92 -2.17
N ALA A 37 -38.36 -32.18 -1.75
CA ALA A 37 -39.23 -32.56 -0.64
C ALA A 37 -40.14 -33.70 -1.09
N ARG A 38 -39.94 -34.86 -0.54
CA ARG A 38 -40.82 -36.03 -0.73
C ARG A 38 -42.11 -35.81 0.07
N LYS A 39 -43.21 -35.55 -0.63
CA LYS A 39 -44.57 -35.70 -0.17
C LYS A 39 -44.85 -37.19 0.04
N ARG A 40 -45.09 -37.63 1.27
CA ARG A 40 -45.67 -38.96 1.55
C ARG A 40 -47.17 -38.84 1.46
N LYS A 41 -47.72 -39.56 0.49
CA LYS A 41 -49.13 -39.85 0.29
C LYS A 41 -49.54 -40.93 1.27
N ALA A 42 -50.61 -40.69 2.01
CA ALA A 42 -51.29 -41.71 2.79
C ALA A 42 -52.13 -42.57 1.84
N ASP A 43 -51.91 -43.86 1.89
CA ASP A 43 -52.86 -44.85 1.37
C ASP A 43 -53.47 -45.58 2.56
N GLU A 44 -54.77 -45.59 2.51
CA GLU A 44 -55.76 -46.19 3.36
C GLU A 44 -55.96 -47.63 2.83
N ASP A 45 -56.00 -48.61 3.71
CA ASP A 45 -56.75 -49.86 3.65
C ASP A 45 -56.26 -50.73 4.81
N GLY A 46 -57.09 -51.09 5.74
CA GLY A 46 -58.18 -52.02 5.68
C GLY A 46 -57.91 -53.21 6.53
N GLU A 47 -58.86 -53.53 7.44
CA GLU A 47 -59.18 -54.84 8.04
C GLU A 47 -58.41 -55.31 9.28
N GLU A 48 -59.11 -55.34 10.33
CA GLU A 48 -59.97 -56.32 11.08
C GLU A 48 -59.25 -57.26 12.06
N MET A 49 -59.92 -57.25 13.25
CA MET A 49 -60.04 -58.40 14.20
C MET A 49 -58.91 -58.67 15.18
N SER A 50 -59.08 -58.42 16.45
CA SER A 50 -59.54 -59.42 17.41
C SER A 50 -59.35 -59.04 18.88
N VAL A 51 -60.38 -58.98 19.58
CA VAL A 51 -60.72 -59.22 20.99
C VAL A 51 -59.60 -59.75 21.91
N SER A 52 -59.34 -59.07 23.02
CA SER A 52 -59.56 -59.53 24.40
C SER A 52 -59.05 -58.59 25.48
N PRO A 53 -59.70 -58.58 26.64
CA PRO A 53 -59.46 -57.55 27.62
C PRO A 53 -58.50 -58.05 28.69
N ARG A 54 -57.50 -57.21 29.06
CA ARG A 54 -56.85 -57.26 30.37
C ARG A 54 -56.64 -55.89 30.94
N SER A 55 -57.33 -55.73 32.03
CA SER A 55 -57.18 -54.63 32.97
C SER A 55 -55.72 -54.32 33.34
N SER A 56 -55.32 -53.10 33.20
CA SER A 56 -54.11 -52.58 33.80
C SER A 56 -54.32 -51.15 34.28
N PRO A 57 -53.68 -50.74 35.38
CA PRO A 57 -54.07 -49.63 36.20
C PRO A 57 -53.82 -48.29 35.54
N ALA A 58 -54.68 -47.35 35.90
CA ALA A 58 -54.65 -45.95 35.50
C ALA A 58 -53.28 -45.30 35.77
N PHE A 59 -52.53 -45.09 34.72
CA PHE A 59 -51.44 -44.14 34.82
C PHE A 59 -52.02 -42.71 34.70
N ALA A 60 -51.74 -41.92 35.73
CA ALA A 60 -52.09 -40.52 35.79
C ALA A 60 -51.60 -39.81 34.50
N SER A 61 -52.53 -39.24 33.77
CA SER A 61 -52.26 -38.42 32.60
C SER A 61 -51.36 -37.22 33.01
N ARG A 62 -50.06 -37.36 32.73
CA ARG A 62 -49.17 -36.20 32.75
C ARG A 62 -49.69 -35.24 31.70
N GLN A 63 -50.33 -34.18 32.20
CA GLN A 63 -50.61 -33.03 31.38
C GLN A 63 -49.26 -32.48 30.89
N LEU A 64 -48.98 -32.77 29.63
CA LEU A 64 -47.90 -32.09 28.91
C LEU A 64 -48.25 -30.61 28.92
N ALA A 65 -47.56 -29.85 29.79
CA ALA A 65 -47.63 -28.42 29.80
C ALA A 65 -47.29 -27.94 28.36
N ARG A 66 -48.29 -27.40 27.69
CA ARG A 66 -48.09 -26.74 26.41
C ARG A 66 -46.97 -25.74 26.57
N PRO A 67 -45.91 -25.75 25.74
CA PRO A 67 -44.87 -24.74 25.79
C PRO A 67 -45.57 -23.38 25.66
N SER A 68 -45.47 -22.57 26.71
CA SER A 68 -46.00 -21.20 26.72
C SER A 68 -45.34 -20.51 25.52
N LYS A 69 -46.13 -20.09 24.55
CA LYS A 69 -45.65 -19.20 23.46
C LYS A 69 -45.01 -18.03 24.19
N LYS A 70 -43.67 -17.93 24.16
CA LYS A 70 -42.99 -16.72 24.57
C LYS A 70 -43.63 -15.58 23.78
N VAL A 71 -44.47 -14.85 24.43
CA VAL A 71 -44.95 -13.57 23.91
C VAL A 71 -43.69 -12.75 23.73
N ARG A 72 -43.27 -12.59 22.49
CA ARG A 72 -42.26 -11.58 22.17
C ARG A 72 -42.90 -10.27 22.61
N ALA A 73 -42.49 -9.77 23.77
CA ALA A 73 -42.79 -8.41 24.15
C ALA A 73 -42.22 -7.54 23.01
N SER A 74 -43.10 -7.03 22.17
CA SER A 74 -42.78 -6.05 21.15
C SER A 74 -42.64 -4.68 21.84
N GLU A 75 -41.68 -4.57 22.74
CA GLU A 75 -41.20 -3.26 23.14
C GLU A 75 -40.31 -2.75 22.00
N VAL A 76 -40.95 -2.08 21.06
CA VAL A 76 -40.29 -1.41 19.93
C VAL A 76 -39.56 -0.14 20.41
N ILE A 77 -39.77 0.27 21.65
CA ILE A 77 -39.22 1.51 22.18
C ILE A 77 -37.82 1.22 22.75
N GLY A 78 -36.81 1.74 22.07
CA GLY A 78 -35.45 1.85 22.61
C GLY A 78 -34.53 0.62 22.51
N ARG A 79 -34.85 -0.36 21.65
CA ARG A 79 -33.93 -1.47 21.46
C ARG A 79 -32.70 -0.98 20.68
N PRO A 80 -31.48 -1.07 21.24
CA PRO A 80 -30.28 -0.69 20.53
C PRO A 80 -30.09 -1.55 19.26
N LEU A 81 -29.55 -0.97 18.21
CA LEU A 81 -29.16 -1.69 17.00
C LEU A 81 -28.16 -2.79 17.34
N THR A 82 -28.27 -3.92 16.67
CA THR A 82 -27.26 -4.97 16.76
C THR A 82 -25.94 -4.49 16.16
N LEU A 83 -24.81 -4.94 16.69
CA LEU A 83 -23.49 -4.52 16.22
C LEU A 83 -23.32 -4.62 14.70
N PRO A 84 -23.70 -5.72 14.01
CA PRO A 84 -23.59 -5.78 12.54
C PRO A 84 -24.36 -4.66 11.84
N ARG A 85 -25.58 -4.37 12.29
CA ARG A 85 -26.40 -3.30 11.71
C ARG A 85 -25.84 -1.90 11.98
N LEU A 86 -25.27 -1.71 13.17
CA LEU A 86 -24.60 -0.47 13.51
C LEU A 86 -23.38 -0.25 12.61
N LEU A 87 -22.55 -1.29 12.39
CA LEU A 87 -21.38 -1.20 11.53
C LEU A 87 -21.73 -0.92 10.06
N GLU A 88 -22.86 -1.40 9.57
CA GLU A 88 -23.37 -1.10 8.21
C GLU A 88 -23.81 0.37 8.06
N THR A 89 -24.14 1.05 9.14
CA THR A 89 -24.65 2.44 9.12
C THR A 89 -23.60 3.51 9.42
N LEU A 90 -22.46 3.12 9.98
CA LEU A 90 -21.38 4.04 10.30
C LEU A 90 -20.52 4.32 9.07
N ASP A 91 -20.19 5.58 8.85
CA ASP A 91 -19.20 5.94 7.86
C ASP A 91 -17.76 5.59 8.31
N PRO A 92 -16.77 5.54 7.40
CA PRO A 92 -15.39 5.19 7.75
C PRO A 92 -14.76 6.09 8.82
N THR A 93 -15.15 7.37 8.91
CA THR A 93 -14.60 8.32 9.88
C THR A 93 -15.17 8.04 11.27
N GLN A 94 -16.47 7.74 11.35
CA GLN A 94 -17.14 7.34 12.59
C GLN A 94 -16.62 5.99 13.10
N LEU A 95 -16.42 5.01 12.19
CA LEU A 95 -15.81 3.72 12.53
C LEU A 95 -14.41 3.89 13.12
N ARG A 96 -13.57 4.73 12.49
CA ARG A 96 -12.23 5.05 13.00
C ARG A 96 -12.29 5.64 14.40
N THR A 97 -13.12 6.67 14.60
CA THR A 97 -13.27 7.32 15.91
C THR A 97 -13.76 6.36 17.01
N VAL A 98 -14.71 5.47 16.68
CA VAL A 98 -15.18 4.46 17.64
C VAL A 98 -14.07 3.47 17.97
N LEU A 99 -13.33 2.99 16.97
CA LEU A 99 -12.22 2.06 17.15
C LEU A 99 -11.09 2.68 17.99
N GLU A 100 -10.67 3.90 17.67
CA GLU A 100 -9.67 4.66 18.42
C GLU A 100 -10.07 4.78 19.88
N ARG A 101 -11.31 5.17 20.18
CA ARG A 101 -11.83 5.27 21.54
C ARG A 101 -11.86 3.94 22.28
N ILE A 102 -12.11 2.83 21.59
CA ILE A 102 -12.05 1.49 22.18
C ILE A 102 -10.61 1.12 22.52
N CYS A 103 -9.69 1.35 21.59
CA CYS A 103 -8.26 1.06 21.78
C CYS A 103 -7.63 1.91 22.89
N GLU A 104 -8.04 3.17 23.03
CA GLU A 104 -7.61 4.04 24.13
C GLU A 104 -8.05 3.52 25.52
N ARG A 105 -9.26 2.97 25.60
CA ARG A 105 -9.79 2.40 26.86
C ARG A 105 -9.24 1.02 27.17
N HIS A 106 -8.91 0.26 26.14
CA HIS A 106 -8.50 -1.14 26.21
C HIS A 106 -7.21 -1.35 25.38
N PRO A 107 -6.03 -1.10 25.96
CA PRO A 107 -4.75 -1.24 25.27
C PRO A 107 -4.52 -2.62 24.66
N ASP A 108 -5.03 -3.68 25.31
CA ASP A 108 -4.94 -5.06 24.83
C ASP A 108 -5.65 -5.23 23.48
N ILE A 109 -6.84 -4.63 23.35
CA ILE A 109 -7.58 -4.62 22.07
C ILE A 109 -6.83 -3.80 21.04
N GLY A 110 -6.23 -2.67 21.43
CA GLY A 110 -5.39 -1.87 20.57
C GLY A 110 -4.20 -2.67 20.01
N HIS A 111 -3.53 -3.44 20.84
CA HIS A 111 -2.45 -4.33 20.42
C HIS A 111 -2.96 -5.44 19.47
N GLU A 112 -4.10 -6.05 19.76
CA GLU A 112 -4.74 -7.04 18.89
C GLU A 112 -5.08 -6.45 17.52
N VAL A 113 -5.65 -5.24 17.47
CA VAL A 113 -5.95 -4.53 16.23
C VAL A 113 -4.70 -4.27 15.41
N VAL A 114 -3.62 -3.78 16.04
CA VAL A 114 -2.36 -3.50 15.34
C VAL A 114 -1.71 -4.77 14.78
N THR A 115 -1.75 -5.87 15.54
CA THR A 115 -1.15 -7.14 15.10
C THR A 115 -2.00 -7.90 14.10
N GLY A 116 -3.34 -7.76 14.19
CA GLY A 116 -4.30 -8.42 13.31
C GLY A 116 -4.67 -7.64 12.05
N ALA A 117 -4.34 -6.35 12.00
CA ALA A 117 -4.65 -5.53 10.84
C ALA A 117 -3.88 -5.99 9.60
N PRO A 118 -4.55 -6.05 8.43
CA PRO A 118 -3.86 -6.34 7.20
C PRO A 118 -2.86 -5.23 6.89
N ARG A 119 -1.71 -5.62 6.35
CA ARG A 119 -0.68 -4.67 5.95
C ARG A 119 -1.20 -3.69 4.90
N PRO A 120 -0.95 -2.39 5.03
CA PRO A 120 -1.39 -1.41 4.05
C PRO A 120 -0.68 -1.62 2.71
N SER A 121 -1.42 -1.49 1.60
CA SER A 121 -0.81 -1.49 0.27
C SER A 121 0.00 -0.21 0.05
N VAL A 122 1.00 -0.26 -0.85
CA VAL A 122 1.79 0.94 -1.23
C VAL A 122 0.89 2.09 -1.67
N ALA A 123 -0.14 1.79 -2.47
CA ALA A 123 -1.09 2.80 -2.93
C ALA A 123 -1.88 3.44 -1.76
N ALA A 124 -2.29 2.64 -0.76
CA ALA A 124 -3.00 3.15 0.41
C ALA A 124 -2.09 4.05 1.26
N ALA A 125 -0.84 3.64 1.49
CA ALA A 125 0.12 4.47 2.24
C ALA A 125 0.42 5.78 1.52
N HIS A 126 0.68 5.73 0.21
CA HIS A 126 0.88 6.96 -0.58
C HIS A 126 -0.38 7.85 -0.60
N GLY A 127 -1.58 7.26 -0.60
CA GLY A 127 -2.83 8.01 -0.48
C GLY A 127 -2.90 8.81 0.81
N VAL A 128 -2.58 8.17 1.94
CA VAL A 128 -2.53 8.84 3.25
C VAL A 128 -1.43 9.91 3.30
N LEU A 129 -0.23 9.61 2.81
CA LEU A 129 0.87 10.60 2.76
C LEU A 129 0.49 11.81 1.90
N LYS A 130 -0.23 11.59 0.80
CA LYS A 130 -0.74 12.68 -0.04
C LYS A 130 -1.78 13.53 0.67
N GLU A 131 -2.65 12.94 1.48
CA GLU A 131 -3.59 13.71 2.32
C GLU A 131 -2.84 14.62 3.32
N TYR A 132 -1.74 14.14 3.90
CA TYR A 132 -0.87 14.98 4.74
C TYR A 132 -0.17 16.08 3.94
N GLU A 133 0.31 15.77 2.74
CA GLU A 133 0.90 16.76 1.81
C GLU A 133 -0.12 17.83 1.43
N ASP A 134 -1.36 17.47 1.14
CA ASP A 134 -2.43 18.41 0.79
C ASP A 134 -2.81 19.30 1.99
N LYS A 135 -2.86 18.76 3.21
CA LYS A 135 -3.05 19.53 4.44
C LYS A 135 -1.90 20.52 4.66
N TYR A 136 -0.67 20.09 4.41
CA TYR A 136 0.50 20.94 4.45
C TYR A 136 0.39 22.08 3.41
N LYS A 137 0.07 21.76 2.16
CA LYS A 137 -0.11 22.77 1.09
C LYS A 137 -1.23 23.76 1.40
N ALA A 138 -2.34 23.29 1.95
CA ALA A 138 -3.45 24.14 2.36
C ALA A 138 -3.10 25.09 3.52
N ALA A 139 -2.09 24.77 4.32
CA ALA A 139 -1.62 25.63 5.40
C ALA A 139 -0.69 26.76 4.93
N ILE A 140 -0.16 26.70 3.69
CA ILE A 140 0.70 27.73 3.13
C ILE A 140 -0.14 29.00 2.95
N PRO A 141 0.30 30.16 3.48
CA PRO A 141 -0.44 31.41 3.34
C PRO A 141 -0.44 31.90 1.89
N TYR A 142 -1.55 32.51 1.47
CA TYR A 142 -1.63 33.19 0.19
C TYR A 142 -0.89 34.54 0.24
N GLY A 143 -0.23 34.88 -0.87
CA GLY A 143 0.46 36.15 -1.04
C GLY A 143 1.88 36.16 -0.45
N GLU A 144 2.53 37.33 -0.53
CA GLU A 144 3.88 37.51 0.00
C GLU A 144 3.84 37.56 1.54
N SER A 145 4.45 36.58 2.17
CA SER A 145 4.60 36.51 3.61
C SER A 145 6.07 36.27 3.96
N SER A 146 6.49 36.66 5.15
CA SER A 146 7.86 36.41 5.60
C SER A 146 8.10 34.90 5.73
N SER A 147 9.32 34.46 5.48
CA SER A 147 9.75 33.07 5.61
C SER A 147 9.43 32.52 6.99
N ASP A 148 9.68 33.31 8.06
CA ASP A 148 9.40 32.89 9.44
C ASP A 148 7.91 32.69 9.70
N TYR A 149 7.05 33.62 9.27
CA TYR A 149 5.61 33.48 9.44
C TYR A 149 5.09 32.24 8.70
N THR A 150 5.52 32.07 7.47
CA THR A 150 5.14 30.90 6.66
C THR A 150 5.57 29.60 7.34
N TYR A 151 6.82 29.52 7.81
CA TYR A 151 7.33 28.34 8.50
C TYR A 151 6.53 28.02 9.77
N TYR A 152 6.32 28.98 10.66
CA TYR A 152 5.58 28.72 11.89
C TYR A 152 4.14 28.29 11.64
N ARG A 153 3.51 28.79 10.58
CA ARG A 153 2.16 28.38 10.18
C ARG A 153 2.11 26.94 9.67
N VAL A 154 3.07 26.53 8.86
CA VAL A 154 3.10 25.18 8.25
C VAL A 154 3.85 24.16 9.08
N LYS A 155 4.53 24.54 10.15
CA LYS A 155 5.36 23.66 10.97
C LYS A 155 4.61 22.43 11.45
N SER A 156 3.40 22.58 11.99
CA SER A 156 2.61 21.45 12.52
C SER A 156 2.22 20.45 11.42
N PRO A 157 1.62 20.86 10.29
CA PRO A 157 1.32 19.90 9.23
C PRO A 157 2.57 19.36 8.53
N LEU A 158 3.67 20.11 8.48
CA LEU A 158 4.96 19.62 7.98
C LEU A 158 5.51 18.48 8.85
N THR A 159 5.54 18.70 10.17
CA THR A 159 6.00 17.68 11.11
C THR A 159 5.11 16.43 11.03
N ALA A 160 3.79 16.60 11.00
CA ALA A 160 2.85 15.49 10.86
C ALA A 160 3.04 14.68 9.57
N LEU A 161 3.39 15.32 8.45
CA LEU A 161 3.72 14.65 7.19
C LEU A 161 5.01 13.83 7.33
N ILE A 162 6.05 14.41 7.93
CA ILE A 162 7.34 13.73 8.11
C ILE A 162 7.20 12.55 9.09
N ASP A 163 6.50 12.73 10.19
CA ASP A 163 6.24 11.67 11.18
C ASP A 163 5.47 10.51 10.52
N ALA A 164 4.43 10.81 9.74
CA ALA A 164 3.69 9.78 9.00
C ALA A 164 4.58 9.04 7.98
N LEU A 165 5.49 9.74 7.30
CA LEU A 165 6.45 9.16 6.37
C LEU A 165 7.41 8.21 7.11
N LEU A 166 7.91 8.62 8.28
CA LEU A 166 8.80 7.82 9.11
C LEU A 166 8.07 6.58 9.69
N ASP A 167 6.80 6.70 10.06
CA ASP A 167 5.99 5.60 10.59
C ASP A 167 5.67 4.55 9.52
N PHE A 168 5.39 4.97 8.28
CA PHE A 168 5.10 4.03 7.18
C PHE A 168 6.35 3.35 6.65
N THR A 169 7.50 4.02 6.61
CA THR A 169 8.72 3.52 5.97
C THR A 169 9.13 2.14 6.46
N PRO A 170 9.22 1.84 7.77
CA PRO A 170 9.63 0.52 8.27
C PRO A 170 8.74 -0.63 7.79
N GLN A 171 7.46 -0.37 7.50
CA GLN A 171 6.51 -1.38 7.04
C GLN A 171 6.86 -1.94 5.66
N TYR A 172 7.63 -1.18 4.87
CA TYR A 172 8.05 -1.55 3.51
C TYR A 172 9.53 -1.89 3.41
N LEU A 173 10.23 -2.03 4.56
CA LEU A 173 11.65 -2.40 4.60
C LEU A 173 11.85 -3.87 4.98
N PRO A 174 12.94 -4.50 4.55
CA PRO A 174 13.36 -5.80 5.06
C PRO A 174 13.59 -5.75 6.58
N PRO A 175 13.24 -6.78 7.34
CA PRO A 175 12.71 -8.08 6.92
C PRO A 175 11.19 -8.12 6.73
N ILE A 176 10.44 -7.06 7.10
CA ILE A 176 8.97 -7.01 7.05
C ILE A 176 8.48 -7.18 5.62
N GLU A 177 9.12 -6.49 4.65
CA GLU A 177 8.86 -6.66 3.22
C GLU A 177 9.95 -7.49 2.55
N PRO A 178 9.64 -8.73 2.14
CA PRO A 178 10.60 -9.57 1.45
C PRO A 178 10.80 -9.20 -0.02
N GLN A 179 9.84 -8.50 -0.64
CA GLN A 179 9.87 -8.13 -2.06
C GLN A 179 10.48 -6.74 -2.25
N HIS A 180 11.73 -6.69 -2.69
CA HIS A 180 12.45 -5.43 -2.92
C HIS A 180 11.76 -4.50 -3.92
N THR A 181 11.00 -5.03 -4.89
CA THR A 181 10.24 -4.20 -5.86
C THR A 181 9.13 -3.39 -5.19
N ILE A 182 8.43 -3.97 -4.21
CA ILE A 182 7.41 -3.27 -3.42
C ILE A 182 8.05 -2.20 -2.55
N SER A 183 9.17 -2.54 -1.90
CA SER A 183 9.95 -1.58 -1.10
C SER A 183 10.39 -0.38 -1.94
N LEU A 184 10.97 -0.65 -3.12
CA LEU A 184 11.44 0.41 -4.02
C LEU A 184 10.31 1.26 -4.59
N GLN A 185 9.14 0.67 -4.87
CA GLN A 185 7.96 1.44 -5.29
C GLN A 185 7.47 2.38 -4.18
N TYR A 186 7.47 1.91 -2.93
CA TYR A 186 7.13 2.78 -1.81
C TYR A 186 8.16 3.91 -1.65
N LEU A 187 9.45 3.58 -1.66
CA LEU A 187 10.53 4.56 -1.47
C LEU A 187 10.57 5.61 -2.59
N ASP A 188 10.30 5.22 -3.85
CA ASP A 188 10.19 6.13 -5.00
C ASP A 188 9.12 7.21 -4.73
N GLY A 189 7.89 6.81 -4.40
CA GLY A 189 6.82 7.75 -4.11
C GLY A 189 7.04 8.57 -2.83
N ALA A 190 7.60 7.97 -1.78
CA ALA A 190 7.95 8.67 -0.55
C ALA A 190 9.02 9.74 -0.79
N THR A 191 10.03 9.44 -1.64
CA THR A 191 11.08 10.40 -2.02
C THR A 191 10.50 11.55 -2.85
N GLU A 192 9.54 11.29 -3.75
CA GLU A 192 8.84 12.35 -4.49
C GLU A 192 8.11 13.32 -3.55
N ILE A 193 7.48 12.83 -2.50
CA ILE A 193 6.83 13.68 -1.50
C ILE A 193 7.85 14.58 -0.79
N ILE A 194 9.03 14.07 -0.44
CA ILE A 194 10.10 14.89 0.17
C ILE A 194 10.59 15.96 -0.80
N HIS A 195 10.71 15.64 -2.09
CA HIS A 195 11.09 16.62 -3.11
C HIS A 195 10.11 17.79 -3.21
N ASN A 196 8.83 17.54 -2.98
CA ASN A 196 7.79 18.57 -3.03
C ASN A 196 7.79 19.52 -1.81
N LEU A 197 8.56 19.21 -0.77
CA LEU A 197 8.73 20.11 0.37
C LEU A 197 9.59 21.32 -0.03
N PRO A 198 9.30 22.52 0.50
CA PRO A 198 10.04 23.72 0.17
C PRO A 198 11.47 23.71 0.70
N ASP A 199 12.32 24.41 0.01
CA ASP A 199 13.68 24.69 0.47
C ASP A 199 13.68 26.02 1.21
N TRP A 200 13.72 25.92 2.55
CA TRP A 200 13.77 27.09 3.40
C TRP A 200 15.15 27.76 3.35
N GLU A 201 15.20 29.08 3.22
CA GLU A 201 16.47 29.80 3.26
C GLU A 201 17.17 29.72 4.62
N PRO A 202 16.47 29.91 5.78
CA PRO A 202 17.10 29.77 7.08
C PRO A 202 17.46 28.31 7.38
N GLN A 203 18.73 28.09 7.76
CA GLN A 203 19.24 26.75 8.07
C GLN A 203 18.43 26.03 9.15
N GLN A 204 17.94 26.78 10.14
CA GLN A 204 17.12 26.22 11.24
C GLN A 204 15.82 25.58 10.79
N TYR A 205 15.33 25.87 9.58
CA TYR A 205 14.08 25.30 9.03
C TYR A 205 14.33 24.16 8.06
N ARG A 206 15.56 24.03 7.56
CA ARG A 206 15.94 22.98 6.59
C ARG A 206 16.01 21.59 7.21
N HIS A 207 16.31 21.51 8.50
CA HIS A 207 16.61 20.24 9.18
C HIS A 207 15.52 19.18 9.01
N HIS A 208 14.25 19.57 8.92
CA HIS A 208 13.14 18.62 8.71
C HIS A 208 13.26 17.91 7.36
N LYS A 209 13.47 18.65 6.28
CA LYS A 209 13.63 18.08 4.93
C LYS A 209 14.95 17.31 4.82
N GLU A 210 16.02 17.82 5.41
CA GLU A 210 17.33 17.19 5.43
C GLU A 210 17.31 15.86 6.17
N SER A 211 16.72 15.83 7.35
CA SER A 211 16.55 14.59 8.12
C SER A 211 15.69 13.58 7.39
N ALA A 212 14.62 14.00 6.72
CA ALA A 212 13.79 13.13 5.91
C ALA A 212 14.58 12.50 4.74
N TYR A 213 15.45 13.27 4.07
CA TYR A 213 16.34 12.73 3.03
C TYR A 213 17.35 11.72 3.60
N ASP A 214 17.92 11.99 4.75
CA ASP A 214 18.89 11.09 5.37
C ASP A 214 18.24 9.74 5.73
N GLU A 215 17.05 9.78 6.31
CA GLU A 215 16.34 8.55 6.67
C GLU A 215 15.88 7.76 5.42
N ILE A 216 15.32 8.43 4.41
CA ILE A 216 14.90 7.76 3.20
C ILE A 216 16.10 7.20 2.41
N SER A 217 17.24 7.90 2.39
CA SER A 217 18.47 7.44 1.75
C SER A 217 19.02 6.18 2.42
N LYS A 218 18.99 6.10 3.76
CA LYS A 218 19.34 4.89 4.52
C LYS A 218 18.37 3.74 4.19
N ALA A 219 17.08 4.02 4.08
CA ALA A 219 16.06 3.04 3.72
C ALA A 219 16.30 2.47 2.31
N TRP A 220 16.58 3.32 1.32
CA TRP A 220 16.99 2.90 -0.01
C TRP A 220 18.23 2.01 0.02
N ALA A 221 19.28 2.43 0.75
CA ALA A 221 20.52 1.67 0.87
C ALA A 221 20.28 0.28 1.49
N LEU A 222 19.41 0.18 2.51
CA LEU A 222 19.05 -1.09 3.13
C LEU A 222 18.40 -2.03 2.13
N VAL A 223 17.39 -1.56 1.38
CA VAL A 223 16.66 -2.37 0.39
C VAL A 223 17.58 -2.84 -0.72
N ILE A 224 18.45 -1.95 -1.25
CA ILE A 224 19.41 -2.27 -2.30
C ILE A 224 20.41 -3.33 -1.83
N ASN A 225 20.96 -3.17 -0.62
CA ASN A 225 21.90 -4.14 -0.05
C ASN A 225 21.26 -5.52 0.17
N GLU A 226 20.02 -5.57 0.66
CA GLU A 226 19.29 -6.83 0.82
C GLU A 226 18.94 -7.48 -0.52
N ALA A 227 18.54 -6.68 -1.52
CA ALA A 227 18.32 -7.18 -2.87
C ALA A 227 19.61 -7.75 -3.48
N ALA A 228 20.74 -7.07 -3.30
CA ALA A 228 22.05 -7.53 -3.77
C ALA A 228 22.47 -8.85 -3.11
N LYS A 229 22.32 -9.01 -1.79
CA LYS A 229 22.60 -10.27 -1.06
C LYS A 229 21.78 -11.45 -1.60
N ARG A 230 20.57 -11.21 -2.06
CA ARG A 230 19.70 -12.24 -2.65
C ARG A 230 19.94 -12.47 -4.15
N GLY A 231 21.01 -11.91 -4.72
CA GLY A 231 21.33 -12.02 -6.14
C GLY A 231 20.46 -11.13 -7.05
N GLY A 232 19.70 -10.20 -6.48
CA GLY A 232 18.81 -9.31 -7.21
C GLY A 232 19.46 -8.08 -7.85
N GLY A 233 20.78 -7.93 -7.79
CA GLY A 233 21.49 -6.77 -8.34
C GLY A 233 21.18 -6.50 -9.81
N LEU A 234 21.09 -7.56 -10.64
CA LEU A 234 20.71 -7.44 -12.04
C LEU A 234 19.26 -6.91 -12.20
N ASN A 235 18.36 -7.36 -11.35
CA ASN A 235 16.96 -6.92 -11.38
C ASN A 235 16.79 -5.45 -10.98
N LEU A 236 17.67 -4.93 -10.12
CA LEU A 236 17.69 -3.50 -9.76
C LEU A 236 18.04 -2.65 -10.99
N HIS A 237 19.06 -3.08 -11.75
CA HIS A 237 19.50 -2.38 -12.95
C HIS A 237 18.49 -2.53 -14.10
N SER A 238 18.05 -3.76 -14.40
CA SER A 238 17.06 -4.00 -15.47
C SER A 238 15.70 -3.35 -15.19
N GLY A 239 15.35 -3.13 -13.91
CA GLY A 239 14.16 -2.41 -13.49
C GLY A 239 14.29 -0.88 -13.58
N GLY A 240 15.45 -0.34 -13.98
CA GLY A 240 15.69 1.10 -14.11
C GLY A 240 15.75 1.84 -12.77
N TRP A 241 15.96 1.12 -11.66
CA TRP A 241 16.02 1.73 -10.33
C TRP A 241 17.27 2.57 -10.11
N ASP A 242 18.36 2.23 -10.80
CA ASP A 242 19.58 3.03 -10.85
C ASP A 242 19.34 4.44 -11.43
N GLN A 243 18.61 4.51 -12.55
CA GLN A 243 18.26 5.78 -13.19
C GLN A 243 17.31 6.62 -12.33
N LYS A 244 16.31 5.98 -11.72
CA LYS A 244 15.38 6.65 -10.80
C LYS A 244 16.12 7.21 -9.59
N LEU A 245 16.99 6.41 -8.96
CA LEU A 245 17.78 6.83 -7.83
C LEU A 245 18.75 7.96 -8.18
N ALA A 246 19.39 7.92 -9.37
CA ALA A 246 20.24 8.98 -9.85
C ALA A 246 19.48 10.32 -9.99
N LYS A 247 18.24 10.26 -10.53
CA LYS A 247 17.36 11.41 -10.63
C LYS A 247 16.97 11.96 -9.25
N HIS A 248 16.65 11.08 -8.31
CA HIS A 248 16.36 11.51 -6.92
C HIS A 248 17.58 12.15 -6.27
N ASN A 249 18.77 11.61 -6.49
CA ASN A 249 20.00 12.17 -5.97
C ASN A 249 20.29 13.55 -6.55
N GLU A 250 20.09 13.74 -7.85
CA GLU A 250 20.23 15.06 -8.51
C GLU A 250 19.26 16.09 -7.90
N ARG A 251 17.97 15.74 -7.80
CA ARG A 251 16.92 16.63 -7.23
C ARG A 251 17.15 16.96 -5.75
N SER A 252 17.74 16.05 -4.99
CA SER A 252 18.06 16.26 -3.58
C SER A 252 19.36 17.04 -3.35
N GLY A 253 20.08 17.40 -4.40
CA GLY A 253 21.41 18.03 -4.28
C GLY A 253 22.47 17.09 -3.71
N GLY A 254 22.41 15.79 -4.04
CA GLY A 254 23.40 14.79 -3.62
C GLY A 254 23.13 14.12 -2.26
N ARG A 255 21.98 14.38 -1.64
CA ARG A 255 21.65 13.84 -0.29
C ARG A 255 21.32 12.35 -0.29
N MET A 256 21.16 11.72 -1.45
CA MET A 256 20.92 10.27 -1.58
C MET A 256 22.23 9.46 -1.67
N SER A 257 23.34 10.00 -1.20
CA SER A 257 24.68 9.38 -1.34
C SER A 257 24.78 7.98 -0.75
N ALA A 258 24.13 7.69 0.39
CA ALA A 258 24.12 6.36 0.98
C ALA A 258 23.47 5.33 0.05
N ALA A 259 22.37 5.68 -0.59
CA ALA A 259 21.66 4.84 -1.55
C ALA A 259 22.48 4.67 -2.86
N ILE A 260 23.09 5.73 -3.36
CA ILE A 260 23.96 5.68 -4.54
C ILE A 260 25.17 4.76 -4.29
N ASN A 261 25.81 4.86 -3.14
CA ASN A 261 26.92 3.99 -2.76
C ASN A 261 26.48 2.52 -2.68
N ALA A 262 25.32 2.25 -2.08
CA ALA A 262 24.75 0.90 -2.04
C ALA A 262 24.48 0.35 -3.45
N MET A 263 23.95 1.17 -4.36
CA MET A 263 23.70 0.80 -5.75
C MET A 263 25.01 0.49 -6.48
N SER A 264 26.00 1.35 -6.36
CA SER A 264 27.33 1.14 -6.98
C SER A 264 27.99 -0.15 -6.49
N ASN A 265 27.90 -0.43 -5.20
CA ASN A 265 28.45 -1.67 -4.61
C ASN A 265 27.66 -2.91 -5.09
N SER A 266 26.35 -2.81 -5.31
CA SER A 266 25.53 -3.92 -5.78
C SER A 266 25.84 -4.32 -7.23
N VAL A 267 26.30 -3.38 -8.04
CA VAL A 267 26.73 -3.61 -9.45
C VAL A 267 28.20 -3.99 -9.51
N GLY A 268 29.04 -3.44 -8.61
CA GLY A 268 30.49 -3.63 -8.63
C GLY A 268 30.93 -5.07 -8.38
N TRP A 269 30.20 -5.87 -7.60
CA TRP A 269 30.57 -7.29 -7.43
C TRP A 269 30.25 -8.15 -8.66
N MET A 270 29.37 -7.73 -9.55
CA MET A 270 29.16 -8.39 -10.86
C MET A 270 30.36 -8.22 -11.78
N ALA A 271 31.03 -7.06 -11.76
CA ALA A 271 32.25 -6.84 -12.51
C ALA A 271 33.41 -7.72 -12.01
N HIS A 272 33.40 -8.10 -10.72
CA HIS A 272 34.42 -8.98 -10.13
C HIS A 272 34.15 -10.47 -10.31
N ASN A 273 32.90 -10.88 -10.57
CA ASN A 273 32.53 -12.30 -10.69
C ASN A 273 32.63 -12.85 -12.13
N GLY A 274 32.95 -11.97 -13.11
CA GLY A 274 33.18 -12.35 -14.52
C GLY A 274 34.60 -12.73 -14.88
N GLY A 275 35.52 -12.67 -13.93
CA GLY A 275 36.95 -12.97 -14.14
C GLY A 275 37.45 -14.00 -13.15
N SER A 276 37.47 -15.25 -13.56
CA SER A 276 38.10 -16.35 -12.82
C SER A 276 39.62 -16.19 -12.72
N SER A 277 40.08 -16.46 -11.51
CA SER A 277 41.36 -17.07 -11.13
C SER A 277 42.67 -16.32 -11.43
N SER A 278 43.35 -16.19 -10.36
CA SER A 278 44.79 -16.25 -10.13
C SER A 278 45.49 -14.95 -9.72
N GLY A 279 45.96 -14.98 -8.49
CA GLY A 279 47.18 -14.33 -8.05
C GLY A 279 47.01 -13.00 -7.29
N PRO A 280 47.66 -12.88 -6.11
CA PRO A 280 47.68 -11.64 -5.35
C PRO A 280 48.68 -10.67 -5.99
N SER A 281 48.19 -9.60 -6.62
CA SER A 281 49.04 -8.46 -6.95
C SER A 281 48.32 -7.17 -6.62
N ASN A 282 48.86 -6.51 -5.58
CA ASN A 282 48.60 -5.12 -5.25
C ASN A 282 48.85 -4.23 -6.46
N SER A 283 47.77 -3.65 -7.03
CA SER A 283 47.88 -2.37 -7.72
C SER A 283 46.48 -1.77 -7.83
N ALA A 284 46.31 -0.58 -7.28
CA ALA A 284 45.14 0.27 -7.48
C ALA A 284 44.93 0.50 -8.97
N SER A 285 43.93 -0.16 -9.55
CA SER A 285 43.57 -0.01 -10.95
C SER A 285 42.61 1.18 -11.08
N ASP A 286 43.18 2.32 -11.39
CA ASP A 286 42.47 3.50 -11.83
C ASP A 286 41.71 3.18 -13.12
N PRO A 287 40.42 3.47 -13.28
CA PRO A 287 39.64 3.19 -14.51
C PRO A 287 40.19 3.86 -15.75
N ASN A 288 40.99 4.92 -15.60
CA ASN A 288 41.74 5.54 -16.69
C ASN A 288 42.90 4.69 -17.20
N SER A 289 43.40 3.72 -16.45
CA SER A 289 44.48 2.82 -16.89
C SER A 289 44.05 1.87 -17.99
N ILE A 290 42.82 1.37 -17.97
CA ILE A 290 42.29 0.44 -18.99
C ILE A 290 42.05 1.18 -20.30
N LEU A 291 41.57 2.41 -20.26
CA LEU A 291 41.40 3.26 -21.44
C LEU A 291 42.72 3.63 -22.11
N ASN A 292 43.76 3.92 -21.31
CA ASN A 292 45.08 4.21 -21.82
C ASN A 292 45.75 2.96 -22.43
N GLN A 293 45.50 1.77 -21.90
CA GLN A 293 46.01 0.51 -22.44
C GLN A 293 45.35 0.13 -23.77
N LEU A 294 44.08 0.46 -23.95
CA LEU A 294 43.35 0.31 -25.22
C LEU A 294 43.80 1.33 -26.30
N ILE A 295 44.12 2.54 -25.90
CA ILE A 295 44.53 3.62 -26.80
C ILE A 295 46.03 3.46 -27.21
N SER A 296 46.87 2.88 -26.36
CA SER A 296 48.29 2.72 -26.62
C SER A 296 48.65 1.53 -27.56
N GLY A 297 47.66 0.72 -27.99
CA GLY A 297 47.87 -0.30 -29.03
C GLY A 297 48.89 -1.40 -28.67
N ALA A 298 49.18 -1.63 -27.39
CA ALA A 298 50.13 -2.62 -26.93
C ALA A 298 49.58 -4.07 -27.01
N TYR A 299 49.10 -4.45 -28.20
CA TYR A 299 48.87 -5.84 -28.56
C TYR A 299 50.09 -6.38 -29.26
N SER A 300 51.16 -6.59 -28.58
CA SER A 300 52.29 -7.35 -29.10
C SER A 300 52.89 -8.24 -28.05
N SER A 301 52.31 -9.43 -27.93
CA SER A 301 53.04 -10.56 -27.40
C SER A 301 53.29 -11.54 -28.53
N PRO A 302 54.53 -11.69 -29.02
CA PRO A 302 54.84 -12.73 -29.97
C PRO A 302 54.73 -14.10 -29.27
N VAL A 303 53.89 -14.95 -29.83
CA VAL A 303 53.83 -16.37 -29.49
C VAL A 303 55.19 -16.99 -29.85
N ARG A 304 56.01 -17.35 -28.86
CA ARG A 304 57.18 -18.20 -29.08
C ARG A 304 56.70 -19.61 -29.39
N VAL A 305 56.77 -19.97 -30.66
CA VAL A 305 56.72 -21.37 -31.11
C VAL A 305 58.09 -21.94 -30.86
N GLY A 306 58.24 -22.88 -29.93
CA GLY A 306 59.49 -23.61 -29.69
C GLY A 306 59.70 -24.69 -30.76
N PRO A 307 60.96 -24.94 -31.18
CA PRO A 307 61.24 -26.04 -32.07
C PRO A 307 61.23 -27.38 -31.34
N TRP A 308 60.92 -28.41 -32.03
CA TRP A 308 60.87 -29.85 -31.76
C TRP A 308 61.97 -30.40 -30.90
#